data_bf3a44f605f13fadb2a2ce1cf117d63c
#
_entry.id   bf3a44f605f13fadb2a2ce1cf117d63c
#
_cell.length_a   1.000
_cell.length_b   1.000
_cell.length_c   1.000
_cell.angle_alpha   90.00
_cell.angle_beta   90.00
_cell.angle_gamma   90.00
#
_symmetry.space_group_name_H-M   'P 1'
#
loop_
_entity.id
_entity.type
_entity.pdbx_description
1 polymer ?
#
loop_
_entity_poly.entity_id
_entity_poly.type
_entity_poly.pdbx_seq_one_letter_code
_entity_poly.pdbx_strand_id
1 'polypeptide(L)'
;MDEVRPSHIETRGDARDPDVPEAAGRAKAFVFAAAVVAAVVLGALGSQVADGIVVLGAVPFAFVLFVLVLLGVALFHGHTLQVALGGALVITVYTAVFAPGFAWPAEQAHPGLWGHLLHEGEHTLLNLGGLLLGFSLLAKFFEHSGVPDNLSRLLPRRPLLGAFTLLALVWVISSFLDNIAAAMIGGVMARSAFRERVTVGYVAALVAASNAGGAWSVLGDTTTTMMWLDGVSPLAVLRAIVASAVALVICGVFGAVQQSRVQAIAPATGETKPIDRVQVMIVVLILAGAIGANFLFTGPWAGFFAGGPWYGVWAAILIGALLRRPAWDELPGAAKGALFLLSLVWCASLMPVRALPPASWPTALGLGFVSAVFDNIPLTKLALEQSGYDWGLVAFSVGFGGSMIWFGSSAGVAISKDFPEARHTLRYLKEGWPVVLAYVVAFFTMLLTLQWSPQAKRDEAAPGVPAAQARE
;
A
#
# COMPACT_ATOMS: atom_id res chain seq x y z
N MET A 1 -34.71 4.55 -40.54
CA MET A 1 -33.31 4.78 -40.92
C MET A 1 -32.90 6.07 -40.23
N ASP A 2 -32.50 5.94 -38.93
CA ASP A 2 -31.92 7.04 -38.17
C ASP A 2 -30.61 6.54 -37.60
N GLU A 3 -29.52 7.13 -38.10
CA GLU A 3 -28.16 6.86 -37.64
C GLU A 3 -27.97 7.40 -36.25
N VAL A 4 -27.78 6.50 -35.25
CA VAL A 4 -27.32 6.87 -33.94
C VAL A 4 -25.82 7.13 -34.02
N ARG A 5 -25.42 8.39 -33.93
CA ARG A 5 -24.02 8.81 -33.78
C ARG A 5 -23.50 8.38 -32.41
N PRO A 6 -22.28 7.83 -32.32
CA PRO A 6 -21.65 7.59 -31.04
C PRO A 6 -21.29 8.92 -30.36
N SER A 7 -21.77 9.11 -29.14
CA SER A 7 -21.40 10.24 -28.29
C SER A 7 -19.92 10.15 -27.91
N HIS A 8 -19.14 11.14 -28.35
CA HIS A 8 -17.78 11.37 -27.85
C HIS A 8 -17.81 11.59 -26.37
N ILE A 9 -17.15 10.70 -25.60
CA ILE A 9 -16.81 10.95 -24.21
C ILE A 9 -15.67 11.97 -24.23
N GLU A 10 -16.02 13.24 -24.04
CA GLU A 10 -15.05 14.29 -23.74
C GLU A 10 -14.37 13.94 -22.42
N THR A 11 -13.07 13.75 -22.48
CA THR A 11 -12.19 13.74 -21.31
C THR A 11 -12.22 15.13 -20.68
N ARG A 12 -13.16 15.33 -19.73
CA ARG A 12 -13.16 16.52 -18.88
C ARG A 12 -11.97 16.44 -17.94
N GLY A 13 -10.89 17.10 -18.30
CA GLY A 13 -9.89 17.57 -17.37
C GLY A 13 -10.56 18.52 -16.38
N ASP A 14 -10.12 18.39 -15.11
CA ASP A 14 -10.39 19.37 -14.05
C ASP A 14 -11.84 19.53 -13.58
N ALA A 15 -12.50 18.45 -13.24
CA ALA A 15 -13.74 18.53 -12.47
C ALA A 15 -13.40 18.63 -10.97
N ARG A 16 -13.51 19.83 -10.40
CA ARG A 16 -13.69 20.03 -8.96
C ARG A 16 -14.81 19.09 -8.52
N ASP A 17 -14.55 18.26 -7.49
CA ASP A 17 -15.54 17.34 -6.93
C ASP A 17 -16.78 18.18 -6.52
N PRO A 18 -17.94 18.07 -7.21
CA PRO A 18 -19.06 18.96 -7.02
C PRO A 18 -19.79 18.74 -5.67
N ASP A 19 -19.43 17.70 -4.92
CA ASP A 19 -20.13 17.28 -3.70
C ASP A 19 -19.43 17.64 -2.39
N VAL A 20 -18.27 18.33 -2.44
CA VAL A 20 -17.65 18.86 -1.22
C VAL A 20 -18.21 20.26 -0.98
N PRO A 21 -19.06 20.50 0.06
CA PRO A 21 -19.51 21.83 0.38
C PRO A 21 -18.30 22.77 0.50
N GLU A 22 -18.38 23.94 -0.08
CA GLU A 22 -17.30 24.96 -0.06
C GLU A 22 -16.79 25.24 1.37
N ALA A 23 -17.68 25.13 2.35
CA ALA A 23 -17.37 25.21 3.77
C ALA A 23 -16.44 24.08 4.26
N ALA A 24 -16.59 22.85 3.76
CA ALA A 24 -15.70 21.73 4.13
C ALA A 24 -14.29 21.88 3.52
N GLY A 25 -14.21 22.42 2.31
CA GLY A 25 -12.93 22.76 1.69
C GLY A 25 -12.17 23.85 2.45
N ARG A 26 -12.87 24.89 2.88
CA ARG A 26 -12.32 25.97 3.72
C ARG A 26 -11.86 25.46 5.09
N ALA A 27 -12.63 24.56 5.72
CA ALA A 27 -12.24 23.96 7.00
C ALA A 27 -10.96 23.13 6.90
N LYS A 28 -10.81 22.29 5.85
CA LYS A 28 -9.59 21.52 5.58
C LYS A 28 -8.39 22.44 5.35
N ALA A 29 -8.55 23.50 4.54
CA ALA A 29 -7.49 24.48 4.29
C ALA A 29 -7.09 25.23 5.56
N PHE A 30 -8.06 25.58 6.42
CA PHE A 30 -7.79 26.22 7.71
C PHE A 30 -7.02 25.28 8.66
N VAL A 31 -7.44 24.04 8.80
CA VAL A 31 -6.74 23.04 9.63
C VAL A 31 -5.31 22.85 9.16
N PHE A 32 -5.09 22.74 7.85
CA PHE A 32 -3.76 22.57 7.29
C PHE A 32 -2.90 23.84 7.50
N ALA A 33 -3.44 25.02 7.25
CA ALA A 33 -2.75 26.29 7.49
C ALA A 33 -2.35 26.46 8.96
N ALA A 34 -3.24 26.13 9.90
CA ALA A 34 -2.95 26.14 11.32
C ALA A 34 -1.83 25.16 11.69
N ALA A 35 -1.82 23.95 11.09
CA ALA A 35 -0.76 22.97 11.29
C ALA A 35 0.59 23.47 10.73
N VAL A 36 0.60 24.13 9.57
CA VAL A 36 1.81 24.77 9.00
C VAL A 36 2.33 25.87 9.93
N VAL A 37 1.47 26.75 10.42
CA VAL A 37 1.86 27.82 11.36
C VAL A 37 2.43 27.20 12.64
N ALA A 38 1.78 26.20 13.20
CA ALA A 38 2.28 25.48 14.38
C ALA A 38 3.65 24.84 14.13
N ALA A 39 3.85 24.22 12.97
CA ALA A 39 5.15 23.67 12.59
C ALA A 39 6.23 24.74 12.48
N VAL A 40 5.94 25.87 11.84
CA VAL A 40 6.89 27.01 11.75
C VAL A 40 7.27 27.52 13.12
N VAL A 41 6.30 27.73 14.03
CA VAL A 41 6.54 28.17 15.41
C VAL A 41 7.38 27.14 16.18
N LEU A 42 7.05 25.86 16.08
CA LEU A 42 7.83 24.79 16.71
C LEU A 42 9.28 24.76 16.18
N GLY A 43 9.47 24.88 14.88
CA GLY A 43 10.80 24.93 14.28
C GLY A 43 11.61 26.16 14.76
N ALA A 44 10.97 27.33 14.88
CA ALA A 44 11.61 28.56 15.35
C ALA A 44 11.99 28.51 16.86
N LEU A 45 11.24 27.75 17.67
CA LEU A 45 11.50 27.54 19.08
C LEU A 45 12.42 26.33 19.35
N GLY A 46 12.77 25.57 18.32
CA GLY A 46 13.62 24.38 18.43
C GLY A 46 15.08 24.70 18.66
N SER A 47 15.82 23.73 19.19
CA SER A 47 17.26 23.79 19.40
C SER A 47 17.99 23.11 18.27
N GLN A 48 18.98 23.77 17.67
CA GLN A 48 19.84 23.19 16.63
C GLN A 48 20.77 22.15 17.25
N VAL A 49 20.79 20.95 16.66
CA VAL A 49 21.73 19.85 16.97
C VAL A 49 22.38 19.36 15.66
N ALA A 50 23.38 18.47 15.76
CA ALA A 50 24.10 17.98 14.58
C ALA A 50 23.17 17.35 13.53
N ASP A 51 22.16 16.61 13.98
CA ASP A 51 21.21 15.88 13.12
C ASP A 51 19.94 16.70 12.78
N GLY A 52 19.96 18.02 12.99
CA GLY A 52 18.84 18.90 12.66
C GLY A 52 18.32 19.74 13.82
N ILE A 53 17.05 20.11 13.79
CA ILE A 53 16.37 20.85 14.84
C ILE A 53 15.58 19.89 15.71
N VAL A 54 15.72 20.01 17.03
CA VAL A 54 14.93 19.26 18.02
C VAL A 54 13.91 20.20 18.65
N VAL A 55 12.64 19.79 18.67
CA VAL A 55 11.53 20.54 19.25
C VAL A 55 10.94 19.80 20.46
N LEU A 56 10.26 20.53 21.33
CA LEU A 56 9.65 19.95 22.55
C LEU A 56 10.64 19.12 23.39
N GLY A 57 11.93 19.45 23.34
CA GLY A 57 12.99 18.83 24.13
C GLY A 57 13.52 17.49 23.58
N ALA A 58 12.83 16.77 22.72
CA ALA A 58 13.26 15.44 22.26
C ALA A 58 12.84 15.07 20.82
N VAL A 59 11.86 15.75 20.21
CA VAL A 59 11.30 15.34 18.91
C VAL A 59 12.09 15.99 17.78
N PRO A 60 12.72 15.21 16.86
CA PRO A 60 13.32 15.78 15.65
C PRO A 60 12.28 16.47 14.77
N PHE A 61 12.58 17.71 14.36
CA PHE A 61 11.65 18.52 13.56
C PHE A 61 11.33 17.92 12.19
N ALA A 62 12.22 17.07 11.66
CA ALA A 62 11.96 16.28 10.45
C ALA A 62 10.65 15.49 10.55
N PHE A 63 10.35 14.87 11.71
CA PHE A 63 9.09 14.16 11.92
C PHE A 63 7.88 15.09 11.92
N VAL A 64 8.02 16.31 12.41
CA VAL A 64 6.93 17.32 12.35
C VAL A 64 6.62 17.65 10.89
N LEU A 65 7.65 17.87 10.06
CA LEU A 65 7.49 18.09 8.62
C LEU A 65 6.87 16.88 7.94
N PHE A 66 7.32 15.68 8.29
CA PHE A 66 6.79 14.44 7.72
C PHE A 66 5.30 14.22 8.05
N VAL A 67 4.92 14.40 9.32
CA VAL A 67 3.51 14.34 9.75
C VAL A 67 2.67 15.41 9.02
N LEU A 68 3.22 16.60 8.79
CA LEU A 68 2.55 17.64 8.03
C LEU A 68 2.31 17.25 6.57
N VAL A 69 3.28 16.60 5.93
CA VAL A 69 3.10 16.02 4.56
C VAL A 69 2.00 14.98 4.56
N LEU A 70 2.03 14.03 5.50
CA LEU A 70 1.01 12.96 5.61
C LEU A 70 -0.38 13.55 5.88
N LEU A 71 -0.47 14.56 6.75
CA LEU A 71 -1.72 15.29 7.01
C LEU A 71 -2.22 16.00 5.75
N GLY A 72 -1.32 16.63 4.99
CA GLY A 72 -1.66 17.26 3.73
C GLY A 72 -2.22 16.26 2.71
N VAL A 73 -1.60 15.09 2.58
CA VAL A 73 -2.09 14.00 1.73
C VAL A 73 -3.47 13.53 2.19
N ALA A 74 -3.66 13.35 3.51
CA ALA A 74 -4.93 12.91 4.09
C ALA A 74 -6.05 13.95 3.96
N LEU A 75 -5.75 15.25 3.91
CA LEU A 75 -6.75 16.32 3.76
C LEU A 75 -7.06 16.63 2.29
N PHE A 76 -6.06 16.57 1.41
CA PHE A 76 -6.16 17.01 0.01
C PHE A 76 -6.06 15.84 -0.98
N HIS A 77 -7.01 14.89 -0.89
CA HIS A 77 -7.02 13.67 -1.73
C HIS A 77 -6.99 13.94 -3.25
N GLY A 78 -7.50 15.09 -3.72
CA GLY A 78 -7.42 15.49 -5.13
C GLY A 78 -6.05 16.01 -5.59
N HIS A 79 -5.13 16.28 -4.65
CA HIS A 79 -3.81 16.89 -4.92
C HIS A 79 -2.67 16.13 -4.23
N THR A 80 -2.85 14.84 -4.00
CA THR A 80 -1.90 14.01 -3.23
C THR A 80 -0.49 14.03 -3.80
N LEU A 81 -0.36 13.96 -5.14
CA LEU A 81 0.95 14.02 -5.81
C LEU A 81 1.66 15.36 -5.57
N GLN A 82 0.94 16.49 -5.71
CA GLN A 82 1.52 17.82 -5.51
C GLN A 82 1.96 18.03 -4.05
N VAL A 83 1.16 17.56 -3.09
CA VAL A 83 1.48 17.61 -1.67
C VAL A 83 2.71 16.75 -1.35
N ALA A 84 2.78 15.53 -1.88
CA ALA A 84 3.90 14.64 -1.65
C ALA A 84 5.21 15.17 -2.26
N LEU A 85 5.17 15.65 -3.50
CA LEU A 85 6.33 16.27 -4.17
C LEU A 85 6.80 17.55 -3.46
N GLY A 86 5.86 18.42 -3.08
CA GLY A 86 6.16 19.62 -2.31
C GLY A 86 6.77 19.27 -0.94
N GLY A 87 6.22 18.28 -0.26
CA GLY A 87 6.74 17.76 1.00
C GLY A 87 8.15 17.17 0.85
N ALA A 88 8.36 16.34 -0.18
CA ALA A 88 9.68 15.79 -0.48
C ALA A 88 10.72 16.88 -0.71
N LEU A 89 10.38 17.92 -1.48
CA LEU A 89 11.27 19.06 -1.68
C LEU A 89 11.57 19.79 -0.35
N VAL A 90 10.55 20.08 0.46
CA VAL A 90 10.72 20.79 1.74
C VAL A 90 11.60 19.99 2.70
N ILE A 91 11.35 18.69 2.85
CA ILE A 91 12.14 17.81 3.73
C ILE A 91 13.57 17.68 3.21
N THR A 92 13.78 17.55 1.90
CA THR A 92 15.12 17.48 1.30
C THR A 92 15.91 18.76 1.56
N VAL A 93 15.31 19.94 1.34
CA VAL A 93 15.96 21.23 1.63
C VAL A 93 16.23 21.36 3.12
N TYR A 94 15.29 21.00 3.98
CA TYR A 94 15.49 21.00 5.43
C TYR A 94 16.70 20.14 5.83
N THR A 95 16.77 18.89 5.34
CA THR A 95 17.87 17.97 5.65
C THR A 95 19.21 18.52 5.16
N ALA A 96 19.25 19.05 3.93
CA ALA A 96 20.47 19.64 3.37
C ALA A 96 21.01 20.84 4.16
N VAL A 97 20.11 21.69 4.70
CA VAL A 97 20.50 22.95 5.34
C VAL A 97 20.68 22.78 6.85
N PHE A 98 19.79 22.06 7.51
CA PHE A 98 19.71 22.04 8.98
C PHE A 98 20.19 20.72 9.61
N ALA A 99 20.42 19.67 8.83
CA ALA A 99 20.88 18.37 9.33
C ALA A 99 22.17 17.89 8.63
N PRO A 100 23.26 18.68 8.63
CA PRO A 100 24.52 18.29 7.96
C PRO A 100 25.19 17.07 8.60
N GLY A 101 24.89 16.79 9.87
CA GLY A 101 25.36 15.62 10.61
C GLY A 101 24.42 14.42 10.52
N PHE A 102 23.38 14.48 9.68
CA PHE A 102 22.49 13.34 9.49
C PHE A 102 23.27 12.08 9.21
N ALA A 103 23.10 11.06 10.06
CA ALA A 103 23.86 9.81 9.96
C ALA A 103 23.32 8.99 8.78
N TRP A 104 23.97 9.17 7.64
CA TRP A 104 23.75 8.33 6.47
C TRP A 104 24.19 6.90 6.77
N PRO A 105 23.51 5.87 6.28
CA PRO A 105 23.95 4.49 6.44
C PRO A 105 25.43 4.34 6.04
N ALA A 106 26.24 3.70 6.90
CA ALA A 106 27.70 3.64 6.77
C ALA A 106 28.19 2.90 5.52
N GLU A 107 27.31 2.17 4.85
CA GLU A 107 27.59 1.37 3.66
C GLU A 107 27.56 2.17 2.34
N GLN A 108 27.24 3.47 2.39
CA GLN A 108 27.16 4.27 1.16
C GLN A 108 28.57 4.64 0.66
N ALA A 109 28.81 4.33 -0.61
CA ALA A 109 30.07 4.68 -1.30
C ALA A 109 30.32 6.20 -1.33
N HIS A 110 29.27 7.01 -1.19
CA HIS A 110 29.32 8.47 -1.18
C HIS A 110 28.57 9.03 0.03
N PRO A 111 29.25 9.73 0.95
CA PRO A 111 28.60 10.34 2.10
C PRO A 111 27.73 11.54 1.69
N GLY A 112 26.67 11.81 2.47
CA GLY A 112 25.82 12.97 2.32
C GLY A 112 24.58 12.77 1.46
N LEU A 113 23.78 13.84 1.32
CA LEU A 113 22.49 13.81 0.63
C LEU A 113 22.59 13.30 -0.82
N TRP A 114 23.64 13.66 -1.54
CA TRP A 114 23.84 13.20 -2.92
C TRP A 114 24.09 11.69 -3.02
N GLY A 115 24.91 11.15 -2.13
CA GLY A 115 25.14 9.70 -2.06
C GLY A 115 23.87 8.94 -1.69
N HIS A 116 23.09 9.47 -0.75
CA HIS A 116 21.81 8.90 -0.39
C HIS A 116 20.82 8.91 -1.56
N LEU A 117 20.74 10.01 -2.32
CA LEU A 117 19.89 10.10 -3.51
C LEU A 117 20.27 9.05 -4.57
N LEU A 118 21.57 8.83 -4.79
CA LEU A 118 22.04 7.82 -5.74
C LEU A 118 21.71 6.40 -5.23
N HIS A 119 21.96 6.13 -3.96
CA HIS A 119 21.69 4.83 -3.34
C HIS A 119 20.19 4.50 -3.34
N GLU A 120 19.36 5.37 -2.79
CA GLU A 120 17.90 5.18 -2.80
C GLU A 120 17.32 5.19 -4.22
N GLY A 121 17.90 6.01 -5.11
CA GLY A 121 17.51 6.08 -6.52
C GLY A 121 17.68 4.74 -7.24
N GLU A 122 18.83 4.09 -7.10
CA GLU A 122 19.10 2.80 -7.74
C GLU A 122 18.39 1.64 -7.05
N HIS A 123 18.54 1.53 -5.72
CA HIS A 123 18.11 0.33 -5.00
C HIS A 123 16.61 0.32 -4.69
N THR A 124 16.04 1.46 -4.29
CA THR A 124 14.64 1.53 -3.87
C THR A 124 13.74 2.13 -4.96
N LEU A 125 14.03 3.37 -5.39
CA LEU A 125 13.08 4.11 -6.23
C LEU A 125 12.92 3.50 -7.63
N LEU A 126 14.01 3.09 -8.30
CA LEU A 126 13.93 2.47 -9.63
C LEU A 126 13.29 1.08 -9.56
N ASN A 127 13.69 0.24 -8.59
CA ASN A 127 13.09 -1.08 -8.42
C ASN A 127 11.59 -0.99 -8.11
N LEU A 128 11.24 -0.20 -7.10
CA LEU A 128 9.84 -0.04 -6.69
C LEU A 128 9.01 0.61 -7.79
N GLY A 129 9.51 1.69 -8.41
CA GLY A 129 8.82 2.37 -9.51
C GLY A 129 8.61 1.46 -10.71
N GLY A 130 9.65 0.70 -11.10
CA GLY A 130 9.57 -0.28 -12.18
C GLY A 130 8.55 -1.39 -11.90
N LEU A 131 8.50 -1.90 -10.67
CA LEU A 131 7.52 -2.90 -10.25
C LEU A 131 6.10 -2.33 -10.23
N LEU A 132 5.89 -1.13 -9.68
CA LEU A 132 4.57 -0.48 -9.64
C LEU A 132 3.98 -0.30 -11.05
N LEU A 133 4.80 0.17 -12.00
CA LEU A 133 4.39 0.31 -13.39
C LEU A 133 4.10 -1.06 -14.04
N GLY A 134 4.96 -2.04 -13.80
CA GLY A 134 4.77 -3.40 -14.33
C GLY A 134 3.54 -4.09 -13.75
N PHE A 135 3.28 -3.93 -12.47
CA PHE A 135 2.11 -4.54 -11.82
C PHE A 135 0.80 -3.85 -12.22
N SER A 136 0.82 -2.58 -12.61
CA SER A 136 -0.37 -1.95 -13.21
C SER A 136 -0.74 -2.61 -14.54
N LEU A 137 0.24 -2.95 -15.37
CA LEU A 137 0.01 -3.70 -16.62
C LEU A 137 -0.40 -5.16 -16.35
N LEU A 138 0.20 -5.82 -15.34
CA LEU A 138 -0.21 -7.14 -14.88
C LEU A 138 -1.70 -7.17 -14.50
N ALA A 139 -2.14 -6.18 -13.71
CA ALA A 139 -3.54 -6.05 -13.30
C ALA A 139 -4.47 -5.92 -14.53
N LYS A 140 -4.08 -5.18 -15.57
CA LYS A 140 -4.85 -5.07 -16.81
C LYS A 140 -4.85 -6.35 -17.64
N PHE A 141 -3.74 -7.07 -17.73
CA PHE A 141 -3.74 -8.40 -18.34
C PHE A 141 -4.69 -9.37 -17.62
N PHE A 142 -4.71 -9.33 -16.27
CA PHE A 142 -5.64 -10.14 -15.49
C PHE A 142 -7.09 -9.72 -15.70
N GLU A 143 -7.38 -8.41 -15.69
CA GLU A 143 -8.72 -7.86 -15.96
C GLU A 143 -9.22 -8.29 -17.35
N HIS A 144 -8.41 -8.12 -18.39
CA HIS A 144 -8.77 -8.47 -19.76
C HIS A 144 -8.80 -9.98 -20.03
N SER A 145 -8.26 -10.80 -19.13
CA SER A 145 -8.27 -12.26 -19.29
C SER A 145 -9.68 -12.87 -19.23
N GLY A 146 -10.68 -12.10 -18.77
CA GLY A 146 -12.04 -12.59 -18.54
C GLY A 146 -12.17 -13.47 -17.29
N VAL A 147 -11.08 -13.75 -16.57
CA VAL A 147 -11.14 -14.49 -15.30
C VAL A 147 -11.99 -13.77 -14.27
N PRO A 148 -11.80 -12.44 -14.00
CA PRO A 148 -12.61 -11.73 -13.01
C PRO A 148 -14.11 -11.78 -13.29
N ASP A 149 -14.52 -11.66 -14.55
CA ASP A 149 -15.93 -11.72 -14.97
C ASP A 149 -16.59 -13.08 -14.64
N ASN A 150 -15.81 -14.14 -14.69
CA ASN A 150 -16.31 -15.49 -14.42
C ASN A 150 -16.26 -15.85 -12.93
N LEU A 151 -15.50 -15.14 -12.09
CA LEU A 151 -15.39 -15.41 -10.64
C LEU A 151 -16.73 -15.24 -9.92
N SER A 152 -17.58 -14.29 -10.35
CA SER A 152 -18.92 -14.08 -9.77
C SER A 152 -19.81 -15.34 -9.85
N ARG A 153 -19.55 -16.24 -10.78
CA ARG A 153 -20.29 -17.52 -10.95
C ARG A 153 -19.88 -18.60 -9.95
N LEU A 154 -18.69 -18.48 -9.36
CA LEU A 154 -18.21 -19.36 -8.31
C LEU A 154 -18.87 -19.07 -6.96
N LEU A 155 -19.60 -17.96 -6.85
CA LEU A 155 -20.23 -17.57 -5.60
C LEU A 155 -21.39 -18.50 -5.24
N PRO A 156 -21.37 -19.12 -4.03
CA PRO A 156 -22.48 -19.91 -3.55
C PRO A 156 -23.77 -19.09 -3.47
N ARG A 157 -24.89 -19.70 -3.82
CA ARG A 157 -26.23 -19.05 -3.77
C ARG A 157 -26.74 -18.82 -2.35
N ARG A 158 -26.11 -19.40 -1.32
CA ARG A 158 -26.45 -19.17 0.09
C ARG A 158 -25.97 -17.76 0.47
N PRO A 159 -26.85 -16.88 0.97
CA PRO A 159 -26.55 -15.46 1.13
C PRO A 159 -25.26 -15.18 1.91
N LEU A 160 -25.14 -15.79 3.10
CA LEU A 160 -23.98 -15.62 3.96
C LEU A 160 -22.69 -16.20 3.34
N LEU A 161 -22.79 -17.44 2.85
CA LEU A 161 -21.63 -18.14 2.28
C LEU A 161 -21.14 -17.47 1.01
N GLY A 162 -22.06 -17.01 0.15
CA GLY A 162 -21.69 -16.33 -1.08
C GLY A 162 -21.04 -14.97 -0.83
N ALA A 163 -21.57 -14.17 0.12
CA ALA A 163 -20.96 -12.92 0.50
C ALA A 163 -19.57 -13.13 1.12
N PHE A 164 -19.39 -14.14 1.97
CA PHE A 164 -18.08 -14.47 2.53
C PHE A 164 -17.11 -14.96 1.44
N THR A 165 -17.58 -15.83 0.52
CA THR A 165 -16.74 -16.35 -0.58
C THR A 165 -16.22 -15.23 -1.49
N LEU A 166 -17.02 -14.17 -1.73
CA LEU A 166 -16.56 -13.01 -2.49
C LEU A 166 -15.37 -12.35 -1.79
N LEU A 167 -15.46 -12.12 -0.48
CA LEU A 167 -14.35 -11.55 0.29
C LEU A 167 -13.13 -12.46 0.31
N ALA A 168 -13.34 -13.77 0.42
CA ALA A 168 -12.26 -14.76 0.34
C ALA A 168 -11.58 -14.78 -1.04
N LEU A 169 -12.34 -14.62 -2.12
CA LEU A 169 -11.79 -14.49 -3.48
C LEU A 169 -10.95 -13.21 -3.61
N VAL A 170 -11.43 -12.08 -3.09
CA VAL A 170 -10.66 -10.82 -3.06
C VAL A 170 -9.36 -11.00 -2.29
N TRP A 171 -9.40 -11.67 -1.13
CA TRP A 171 -8.23 -12.00 -0.33
C TRP A 171 -7.21 -12.84 -1.11
N VAL A 172 -7.67 -13.87 -1.83
CA VAL A 172 -6.80 -14.71 -2.68
C VAL A 172 -6.23 -13.90 -3.85
N ILE A 173 -7.06 -13.12 -4.56
CA ILE A 173 -6.61 -12.29 -5.69
C ILE A 173 -5.54 -11.31 -5.23
N SER A 174 -5.72 -10.67 -4.08
CA SER A 174 -4.79 -9.69 -3.53
C SER A 174 -3.44 -10.28 -3.12
N SER A 175 -3.32 -11.59 -2.98
CA SER A 175 -2.03 -12.20 -2.67
C SER A 175 -1.04 -12.25 -3.85
N PHE A 176 -1.51 -12.01 -5.06
CA PHE A 176 -0.68 -11.97 -6.28
C PHE A 176 -0.96 -10.77 -7.20
N LEU A 177 -2.04 -10.04 -6.94
CA LEU A 177 -2.31 -8.72 -7.52
C LEU A 177 -2.25 -7.68 -6.41
N ASP A 178 -1.84 -6.47 -6.79
CA ASP A 178 -1.88 -5.32 -5.89
C ASP A 178 -3.26 -5.16 -5.22
N ASN A 179 -3.26 -4.78 -3.94
CA ASN A 179 -4.46 -4.65 -3.12
C ASN A 179 -5.49 -3.66 -3.72
N ILE A 180 -5.04 -2.62 -4.44
CA ILE A 180 -5.93 -1.68 -5.13
C ILE A 180 -6.71 -2.40 -6.23
N ALA A 181 -6.01 -3.15 -7.09
CA ALA A 181 -6.64 -3.91 -8.18
C ALA A 181 -7.61 -4.96 -7.63
N ALA A 182 -7.22 -5.69 -6.57
CA ALA A 182 -8.08 -6.68 -5.93
C ALA A 182 -9.34 -6.06 -5.33
N ALA A 183 -9.23 -4.89 -4.66
CA ALA A 183 -10.36 -4.16 -4.12
C ALA A 183 -11.33 -3.69 -5.23
N MET A 184 -10.81 -3.16 -6.33
CA MET A 184 -11.62 -2.69 -7.47
C MET A 184 -12.37 -3.85 -8.13
N ILE A 185 -11.69 -4.98 -8.39
CA ILE A 185 -12.33 -6.19 -8.91
C ILE A 185 -13.43 -6.68 -7.97
N GLY A 186 -13.14 -6.74 -6.67
CA GLY A 186 -14.09 -7.11 -5.65
C GLY A 186 -15.29 -6.17 -5.57
N GLY A 187 -15.08 -4.86 -5.74
CA GLY A 187 -16.12 -3.84 -5.81
C GLY A 187 -17.08 -4.06 -6.97
N VAL A 188 -16.56 -4.28 -8.18
CA VAL A 188 -17.35 -4.59 -9.36
C VAL A 188 -18.16 -5.89 -9.16
N MET A 189 -17.51 -6.93 -8.61
CA MET A 189 -18.19 -8.19 -8.29
C MET A 189 -19.31 -7.98 -7.25
N ALA A 190 -19.06 -7.18 -6.20
CA ALA A 190 -20.04 -6.89 -5.16
C ALA A 190 -21.27 -6.12 -5.71
N ARG A 191 -21.04 -5.10 -6.57
CA ARG A 191 -22.13 -4.36 -7.24
C ARG A 191 -23.02 -5.31 -8.04
N SER A 192 -22.42 -6.15 -8.86
CA SER A 192 -23.16 -7.14 -9.66
C SER A 192 -23.86 -8.16 -8.78
N ALA A 193 -23.17 -8.74 -7.79
CA ALA A 193 -23.70 -9.81 -6.93
C ALA A 193 -24.85 -9.31 -6.02
N PHE A 194 -24.81 -8.04 -5.58
CA PHE A 194 -25.82 -7.45 -4.68
C PHE A 194 -26.74 -6.42 -5.35
N ARG A 195 -26.81 -6.42 -6.70
CA ARG A 195 -27.69 -5.53 -7.47
C ARG A 195 -27.56 -4.06 -7.03
N GLU A 196 -26.36 -3.54 -6.99
CA GLU A 196 -26.01 -2.17 -6.58
C GLU A 196 -26.32 -1.84 -5.09
N ARG A 197 -26.82 -2.80 -4.29
CA ARG A 197 -27.15 -2.59 -2.87
C ARG A 197 -26.05 -3.14 -1.96
N VAL A 198 -24.91 -2.46 -1.93
CA VAL A 198 -23.77 -2.83 -1.09
C VAL A 198 -23.75 -1.96 0.15
N THR A 199 -23.64 -2.57 1.34
CA THR A 199 -23.55 -1.83 2.61
C THR A 199 -22.16 -1.27 2.84
N VAL A 200 -22.03 -0.15 3.54
CA VAL A 200 -20.73 0.45 3.88
C VAL A 200 -19.87 -0.51 4.70
N GLY A 201 -20.49 -1.27 5.62
CA GLY A 201 -19.78 -2.29 6.39
C GLY A 201 -19.23 -3.42 5.52
N TYR A 202 -19.90 -3.78 4.42
CA TYR A 202 -19.36 -4.75 3.45
C TYR A 202 -18.23 -4.17 2.61
N VAL A 203 -18.32 -2.89 2.22
CA VAL A 203 -17.23 -2.18 1.56
C VAL A 203 -15.99 -2.14 2.46
N ALA A 204 -16.16 -1.85 3.76
CA ALA A 204 -15.07 -1.89 4.72
C ALA A 204 -14.45 -3.30 4.84
N ALA A 205 -15.29 -4.36 4.88
CA ALA A 205 -14.81 -5.74 4.88
C ALA A 205 -14.08 -6.10 3.58
N LEU A 206 -14.48 -5.53 2.44
CA LEU A 206 -13.84 -5.74 1.15
C LEU A 206 -12.45 -5.08 1.08
N VAL A 207 -12.32 -3.85 1.57
CA VAL A 207 -11.02 -3.18 1.74
C VAL A 207 -10.13 -3.98 2.69
N ALA A 208 -10.70 -4.45 3.81
CA ALA A 208 -9.98 -5.28 4.77
C ALA A 208 -9.51 -6.62 4.17
N ALA A 209 -10.34 -7.27 3.36
CA ALA A 209 -9.99 -8.51 2.68
C ALA A 209 -8.87 -8.30 1.65
N SER A 210 -8.90 -7.21 0.88
CA SER A 210 -7.85 -6.90 -0.08
C SER A 210 -6.52 -6.59 0.61
N ASN A 211 -6.52 -5.74 1.63
CA ASN A 211 -5.30 -5.41 2.37
C ASN A 211 -4.76 -6.63 3.15
N ALA A 212 -5.63 -7.43 3.76
CA ALA A 212 -5.22 -8.68 4.41
C ALA A 212 -4.59 -9.67 3.42
N GLY A 213 -5.16 -9.80 2.21
CA GLY A 213 -4.65 -10.68 1.16
C GLY A 213 -3.26 -10.27 0.69
N GLY A 214 -3.00 -8.96 0.57
CA GLY A 214 -1.69 -8.43 0.20
C GLY A 214 -0.63 -8.57 1.30
N ALA A 215 -1.02 -8.51 2.57
CA ALA A 215 -0.10 -8.41 3.69
C ALA A 215 0.81 -9.62 3.93
N TRP A 216 0.49 -10.81 3.43
CA TRP A 216 1.30 -12.02 3.61
C TRP A 216 2.10 -12.45 2.38
N SER A 217 1.91 -11.77 1.26
CA SER A 217 2.61 -12.06 0.00
C SER A 217 3.47 -10.87 -0.42
N VAL A 218 4.70 -11.13 -0.80
CA VAL A 218 5.63 -10.09 -1.29
C VAL A 218 5.22 -9.45 -2.61
N LEU A 219 4.21 -9.99 -3.30
CA LEU A 219 3.66 -9.48 -4.57
C LEU A 219 2.28 -8.83 -4.41
N GLY A 220 1.64 -9.00 -3.25
CA GLY A 220 0.25 -8.62 -3.05
C GLY A 220 0.03 -7.19 -2.55
N ASP A 221 1.06 -6.54 -2.04
CA ASP A 221 1.00 -5.15 -1.56
C ASP A 221 2.33 -4.46 -1.82
N THR A 222 2.28 -3.18 -2.14
CA THR A 222 3.47 -2.34 -2.31
C THR A 222 4.37 -2.36 -1.06
N THR A 223 3.79 -2.42 0.15
CA THR A 223 4.54 -2.48 1.41
C THR A 223 5.36 -3.75 1.53
N THR A 224 4.78 -4.89 1.24
CA THR A 224 5.46 -6.19 1.29
C THR A 224 6.46 -6.35 0.15
N THR A 225 6.16 -5.80 -1.02
CA THR A 225 7.13 -5.68 -2.13
C THR A 225 8.34 -4.86 -1.71
N MET A 226 8.13 -3.73 -1.04
CA MET A 226 9.21 -2.87 -0.54
C MET A 226 10.06 -3.57 0.52
N MET A 227 9.43 -4.32 1.45
CA MET A 227 10.15 -5.17 2.41
C MET A 227 11.06 -6.19 1.69
N TRP A 228 10.54 -6.82 0.65
CA TRP A 228 11.29 -7.79 -0.13
C TRP A 228 12.49 -7.17 -0.87
N LEU A 229 12.31 -5.99 -1.48
CA LEU A 229 13.39 -5.23 -2.12
C LEU A 229 14.47 -4.82 -1.13
N ASP A 230 14.09 -4.48 0.10
CA ASP A 230 15.00 -4.08 1.19
C ASP A 230 15.65 -5.28 1.93
N GLY A 231 15.58 -6.48 1.34
CA GLY A 231 16.27 -7.68 1.84
C GLY A 231 15.49 -8.50 2.88
N VAL A 232 14.23 -8.16 3.19
CA VAL A 232 13.40 -8.99 4.07
C VAL A 232 13.07 -10.32 3.38
N SER A 233 13.24 -11.43 4.10
CA SER A 233 12.92 -12.75 3.58
C SER A 233 11.43 -12.90 3.26
N PRO A 234 11.04 -13.43 2.08
CA PRO A 234 9.64 -13.76 1.77
C PRO A 234 8.98 -14.66 2.82
N LEU A 235 9.75 -15.55 3.45
CA LEU A 235 9.24 -16.44 4.51
C LEU A 235 8.91 -15.66 5.80
N ALA A 236 9.60 -14.56 6.08
CA ALA A 236 9.27 -13.69 7.20
C ALA A 236 7.94 -12.96 6.95
N VAL A 237 7.72 -12.45 5.75
CA VAL A 237 6.46 -11.83 5.33
C VAL A 237 5.32 -12.86 5.32
N LEU A 238 5.57 -14.08 4.84
CA LEU A 238 4.57 -15.17 4.78
C LEU A 238 3.95 -15.47 6.15
N ARG A 239 4.67 -15.26 7.25
CA ARG A 239 4.12 -15.44 8.61
C ARG A 239 2.86 -14.62 8.87
N ALA A 240 2.70 -13.47 8.19
CA ALA A 240 1.51 -12.64 8.27
C ALA A 240 0.22 -13.37 7.83
N ILE A 241 0.31 -14.50 7.13
CA ILE A 241 -0.86 -15.30 6.71
C ILE A 241 -1.73 -15.71 7.90
N VAL A 242 -1.14 -15.95 9.08
CA VAL A 242 -1.88 -16.32 10.30
C VAL A 242 -2.81 -15.19 10.72
N ALA A 243 -2.28 -13.97 10.88
CA ALA A 243 -3.10 -12.81 11.22
C ALA A 243 -4.08 -12.45 10.08
N SER A 244 -3.63 -12.51 8.83
CA SER A 244 -4.43 -12.21 7.66
C SER A 244 -5.66 -13.15 7.53
N ALA A 245 -5.48 -14.45 7.75
CA ALA A 245 -6.59 -15.41 7.72
C ALA A 245 -7.60 -15.18 8.86
N VAL A 246 -7.11 -14.91 10.07
CA VAL A 246 -7.98 -14.56 11.22
C VAL A 246 -8.76 -13.28 10.95
N ALA A 247 -8.09 -12.26 10.42
CA ALA A 247 -8.73 -11.01 10.05
C ALA A 247 -9.81 -11.21 8.98
N LEU A 248 -9.52 -11.99 7.93
CA LEU A 248 -10.50 -12.35 6.90
C LEU A 248 -11.73 -13.04 7.53
N VAL A 249 -11.54 -14.00 8.43
CA VAL A 249 -12.66 -14.70 9.06
C VAL A 249 -13.53 -13.72 9.84
N ILE A 250 -12.94 -12.85 10.66
CA ILE A 250 -13.69 -11.89 11.48
C ILE A 250 -14.40 -10.88 10.57
N CYS A 251 -13.66 -10.12 9.75
CA CYS A 251 -14.25 -9.11 8.86
C CYS A 251 -15.25 -9.74 7.88
N GLY A 252 -14.89 -10.90 7.34
CA GLY A 252 -15.69 -11.59 6.34
C GLY A 252 -17.02 -12.08 6.90
N VAL A 253 -17.04 -12.65 8.10
CA VAL A 253 -18.29 -13.11 8.73
C VAL A 253 -19.18 -11.92 9.07
N PHE A 254 -18.65 -10.89 9.74
CA PHE A 254 -19.44 -9.70 10.07
C PHE A 254 -19.95 -8.96 8.83
N GLY A 255 -19.07 -8.73 7.83
CA GLY A 255 -19.45 -8.09 6.57
C GLY A 255 -20.52 -8.89 5.82
N ALA A 256 -20.35 -10.22 5.71
CA ALA A 256 -21.32 -11.10 5.06
C ALA A 256 -22.67 -11.11 5.79
N VAL A 257 -22.69 -11.08 7.14
CA VAL A 257 -23.93 -10.99 7.94
C VAL A 257 -24.61 -9.65 7.70
N GLN A 258 -23.88 -8.54 7.74
CA GLN A 258 -24.46 -7.21 7.48
C GLN A 258 -25.06 -7.13 6.08
N GLN A 259 -24.31 -7.58 5.06
CA GLN A 259 -24.74 -7.55 3.67
C GLN A 259 -25.95 -8.45 3.40
N SER A 260 -25.94 -9.67 3.93
CA SER A 260 -27.02 -10.65 3.68
C SER A 260 -28.38 -10.20 4.26
N ARG A 261 -28.38 -9.31 5.28
CA ARG A 261 -29.60 -8.73 5.85
C ARG A 261 -30.23 -7.66 4.96
N VAL A 262 -29.44 -7.01 4.11
CA VAL A 262 -29.90 -5.91 3.23
C VAL A 262 -30.20 -6.46 1.84
N GLN A 263 -29.28 -7.24 1.29
CA GLN A 263 -29.40 -7.82 -0.05
C GLN A 263 -28.64 -9.14 -0.11
N ALA A 264 -29.37 -10.21 -0.39
CA ALA A 264 -28.78 -11.50 -0.68
C ALA A 264 -28.11 -11.51 -2.08
N ILE A 265 -27.16 -12.40 -2.27
CA ILE A 265 -26.51 -12.62 -3.56
C ILE A 265 -27.58 -12.93 -4.63
N ALA A 266 -27.52 -12.20 -5.72
CA ALA A 266 -28.29 -12.49 -6.92
C ALA A 266 -27.56 -13.54 -7.78
N PRO A 267 -28.31 -14.43 -8.45
CA PRO A 267 -27.70 -15.31 -9.47
C PRO A 267 -26.98 -14.45 -10.53
N ALA A 268 -25.81 -14.89 -10.97
CA ALA A 268 -25.10 -14.26 -12.09
C ALA A 268 -25.97 -14.37 -13.36
N THR A 269 -26.38 -13.22 -13.90
CA THR A 269 -27.34 -13.14 -15.04
C THR A 269 -26.66 -12.80 -16.36
N GLY A 270 -25.33 -12.83 -16.47
CA GLY A 270 -24.59 -12.51 -17.69
C GLY A 270 -24.18 -13.74 -18.51
N GLU A 271 -23.87 -13.52 -19.80
CA GLU A 271 -23.19 -14.50 -20.62
C GLU A 271 -21.78 -14.78 -20.10
N THR A 272 -21.28 -16.02 -20.28
CA THR A 272 -19.89 -16.36 -19.94
C THR A 272 -18.98 -15.61 -20.89
N LYS A 273 -18.13 -14.75 -20.37
CA LYS A 273 -17.03 -14.22 -21.18
C LYS A 273 -15.99 -15.32 -21.42
N PRO A 274 -15.51 -15.48 -22.66
CA PRO A 274 -14.46 -16.45 -22.92
C PRO A 274 -13.18 -16.06 -22.16
N ILE A 275 -12.55 -17.03 -21.50
CA ILE A 275 -11.27 -16.81 -20.85
C ILE A 275 -10.16 -16.79 -21.89
N ASP A 276 -9.45 -15.67 -22.01
CA ASP A 276 -8.25 -15.57 -22.85
C ASP A 276 -7.06 -16.22 -22.13
N ARG A 277 -6.80 -17.48 -22.47
CA ARG A 277 -5.71 -18.26 -21.90
C ARG A 277 -4.32 -17.64 -22.14
N VAL A 278 -4.16 -16.89 -23.22
CA VAL A 278 -2.89 -16.20 -23.52
C VAL A 278 -2.65 -15.08 -22.52
N GLN A 279 -3.68 -14.30 -22.18
CA GLN A 279 -3.56 -13.28 -21.15
C GLN A 279 -3.29 -13.87 -19.77
N VAL A 280 -3.96 -14.97 -19.40
CA VAL A 280 -3.65 -15.71 -18.15
C VAL A 280 -2.20 -16.19 -18.14
N MET A 281 -1.70 -16.75 -19.26
CA MET A 281 -0.31 -17.16 -19.37
C MET A 281 0.66 -15.98 -19.20
N ILE A 282 0.35 -14.81 -19.77
CA ILE A 282 1.18 -13.59 -19.59
C ILE A 282 1.20 -13.17 -18.12
N VAL A 283 0.07 -13.19 -17.41
CA VAL A 283 0.00 -12.92 -15.97
C VAL A 283 0.94 -13.86 -15.20
N VAL A 284 0.85 -15.16 -15.45
CA VAL A 284 1.72 -16.16 -14.80
C VAL A 284 3.19 -15.90 -15.15
N LEU A 285 3.49 -15.55 -16.41
CA LEU A 285 4.85 -15.25 -16.86
C LEU A 285 5.42 -14.02 -16.14
N ILE A 286 4.61 -12.97 -15.94
CA ILE A 286 5.04 -11.74 -15.23
C ILE A 286 5.34 -12.06 -13.77
N LEU A 287 4.47 -12.81 -13.09
CA LEU A 287 4.69 -13.23 -11.69
C LEU A 287 5.93 -14.12 -11.56
N ALA A 288 6.09 -15.09 -12.45
CA ALA A 288 7.28 -15.94 -12.50
C ALA A 288 8.55 -15.13 -12.81
N GLY A 289 8.45 -14.12 -13.68
CA GLY A 289 9.53 -13.20 -14.00
C GLY A 289 9.98 -12.38 -12.78
N ALA A 290 9.05 -11.87 -11.98
CA ALA A 290 9.36 -11.16 -10.74
C ALA A 290 10.12 -12.05 -9.75
N ILE A 291 9.60 -13.25 -9.49
CA ILE A 291 10.21 -14.22 -8.56
C ILE A 291 11.56 -14.69 -9.08
N GLY A 292 11.63 -15.07 -10.36
CA GLY A 292 12.85 -15.58 -10.99
C GLY A 292 13.97 -14.53 -11.03
N ALA A 293 13.64 -13.29 -11.38
CA ALA A 293 14.60 -12.20 -11.36
C ALA A 293 15.09 -11.89 -9.94
N ASN A 294 14.19 -11.88 -8.95
CA ASN A 294 14.63 -11.70 -7.58
C ASN A 294 15.61 -12.80 -7.14
N PHE A 295 15.30 -14.07 -7.45
CA PHE A 295 16.20 -15.18 -7.14
C PHE A 295 17.56 -15.02 -7.85
N LEU A 296 17.55 -14.55 -9.10
CA LEU A 296 18.76 -14.32 -9.90
C LEU A 296 19.62 -13.19 -9.33
N PHE A 297 19.01 -12.05 -9.00
CA PHE A 297 19.71 -10.83 -8.58
C PHE A 297 20.03 -10.78 -7.08
N THR A 298 19.38 -11.60 -6.25
CA THR A 298 19.56 -11.63 -4.79
C THR A 298 19.96 -12.99 -4.24
N GLY A 299 19.98 -14.05 -5.08
CA GLY A 299 20.36 -15.41 -4.73
C GLY A 299 21.87 -15.67 -4.90
N PRO A 300 22.26 -16.95 -5.13
CA PRO A 300 23.65 -17.36 -5.32
C PRO A 300 24.35 -16.67 -6.50
N TRP A 301 23.60 -16.10 -7.42
CA TRP A 301 24.10 -15.44 -8.65
C TRP A 301 24.22 -13.92 -8.53
N ALA A 302 23.89 -13.34 -7.35
CA ALA A 302 23.91 -11.89 -7.13
C ALA A 302 25.24 -11.21 -7.47
N GLY A 303 26.36 -11.93 -7.32
CA GLY A 303 27.69 -11.42 -7.69
C GLY A 303 27.95 -11.31 -9.19
N PHE A 304 27.14 -11.95 -10.05
CA PHE A 304 27.30 -11.93 -11.51
C PHE A 304 26.34 -10.97 -12.21
N PHE A 305 25.25 -10.61 -11.58
CA PHE A 305 24.20 -9.78 -12.17
C PHE A 305 23.86 -8.59 -11.27
N ALA A 306 23.93 -7.39 -11.83
CA ALA A 306 23.41 -6.20 -11.19
C ALA A 306 21.98 -5.95 -11.67
N GLY A 307 21.04 -5.72 -10.74
CA GLY A 307 19.66 -5.43 -11.09
C GLY A 307 18.67 -5.77 -9.98
N GLY A 308 17.39 -5.80 -10.32
CA GLY A 308 16.32 -6.06 -9.39
C GLY A 308 15.13 -6.80 -10.03
N PRO A 309 14.13 -7.15 -9.24
CA PRO A 309 12.96 -7.90 -9.70
C PRO A 309 12.19 -7.26 -10.86
N TRP A 310 12.24 -5.94 -10.98
CA TRP A 310 11.57 -5.21 -12.05
C TRP A 310 12.06 -5.61 -13.45
N TYR A 311 13.31 -6.01 -13.61
CA TYR A 311 13.84 -6.51 -14.90
C TYR A 311 13.06 -7.73 -15.38
N GLY A 312 12.78 -8.69 -14.48
CA GLY A 312 12.01 -9.89 -14.83
C GLY A 312 10.56 -9.59 -15.18
N VAL A 313 9.94 -8.66 -14.46
CA VAL A 313 8.59 -8.19 -14.74
C VAL A 313 8.51 -7.58 -16.14
N TRP A 314 9.41 -6.63 -16.45
CA TRP A 314 9.41 -5.96 -17.75
C TRP A 314 9.83 -6.86 -18.91
N ALA A 315 10.79 -7.77 -18.70
CA ALA A 315 11.13 -8.78 -19.70
C ALA A 315 9.89 -9.65 -20.03
N ALA A 316 9.17 -10.10 -19.01
CA ALA A 316 7.93 -10.89 -19.21
C ALA A 316 6.84 -10.09 -19.92
N ILE A 317 6.65 -8.81 -19.56
CA ILE A 317 5.70 -7.91 -20.24
C ILE A 317 6.07 -7.75 -21.73
N LEU A 318 7.34 -7.51 -22.04
CA LEU A 318 7.81 -7.33 -23.41
C LEU A 318 7.67 -8.62 -24.23
N ILE A 319 7.96 -9.78 -23.64
CA ILE A 319 7.68 -11.09 -24.27
C ILE A 319 6.19 -11.27 -24.48
N GLY A 320 5.37 -10.97 -23.47
CA GLY A 320 3.91 -11.02 -23.57
C GLY A 320 3.34 -10.08 -24.62
N ALA A 321 3.98 -8.91 -24.82
CA ALA A 321 3.58 -7.93 -25.85
C ALA A 321 3.66 -8.46 -27.28
N LEU A 322 4.48 -9.49 -27.52
CA LEU A 322 4.54 -10.18 -28.83
C LEU A 322 3.26 -11.00 -29.11
N LEU A 323 2.54 -11.37 -28.06
CA LEU A 323 1.33 -12.21 -28.14
C LEU A 323 0.03 -11.41 -27.97
N ARG A 324 0.05 -10.43 -27.06
CA ARG A 324 -1.08 -9.55 -26.75
C ARG A 324 -0.56 -8.15 -26.44
N ARG A 325 -1.17 -7.14 -27.03
CA ARG A 325 -0.82 -5.73 -26.79
C ARG A 325 -1.11 -5.36 -25.33
N PRO A 326 -0.09 -4.89 -24.55
CA PRO A 326 -0.32 -4.35 -23.21
C PRO A 326 -1.17 -3.08 -23.25
N ALA A 327 -1.83 -2.75 -22.17
CA ALA A 327 -2.60 -1.51 -22.00
C ALA A 327 -1.64 -0.33 -21.69
N TRP A 328 -0.85 0.09 -22.71
CA TRP A 328 0.15 1.18 -22.57
C TRP A 328 -0.46 2.51 -22.16
N ASP A 329 -1.73 2.73 -22.45
CA ASP A 329 -2.54 3.89 -22.10
C ASP A 329 -2.76 4.02 -20.58
N GLU A 330 -2.57 2.96 -19.81
CA GLU A 330 -2.63 2.99 -18.35
C GLU A 330 -1.35 3.57 -17.71
N LEU A 331 -0.20 3.49 -18.39
CA LEU A 331 1.10 3.89 -17.82
C LEU A 331 1.15 5.35 -17.35
N PRO A 332 0.59 6.36 -18.02
CA PRO A 332 0.61 7.74 -17.53
C PRO A 332 -0.12 7.91 -16.19
N GLY A 333 -1.22 7.18 -16.00
CA GLY A 333 -1.95 7.13 -14.73
C GLY A 333 -1.15 6.42 -13.63
N ALA A 334 -0.62 5.24 -13.94
CA ALA A 334 0.22 4.46 -13.05
C ALA A 334 1.50 5.24 -12.64
N ALA A 335 2.12 5.96 -13.58
CA ALA A 335 3.31 6.77 -13.31
C ALA A 335 3.03 7.90 -12.31
N LYS A 336 1.88 8.56 -12.39
CA LYS A 336 1.48 9.57 -11.38
C LYS A 336 1.32 8.95 -9.99
N GLY A 337 0.69 7.77 -9.91
CA GLY A 337 0.56 7.01 -8.68
C GLY A 337 1.93 6.56 -8.14
N ALA A 338 2.78 6.00 -8.99
CA ALA A 338 4.13 5.59 -8.60
C ALA A 338 4.95 6.79 -8.10
N LEU A 339 4.94 7.92 -8.81
CA LEU A 339 5.66 9.12 -8.40
C LEU A 339 5.18 9.66 -7.05
N PHE A 340 3.86 9.63 -6.80
CA PHE A 340 3.30 9.95 -5.48
C PHE A 340 3.88 9.05 -4.38
N LEU A 341 3.85 7.74 -4.57
CA LEU A 341 4.36 6.78 -3.59
C LEU A 341 5.87 6.91 -3.38
N LEU A 342 6.63 7.03 -4.45
CA LEU A 342 8.09 7.22 -4.38
C LEU A 342 8.47 8.53 -3.67
N SER A 343 7.68 9.58 -3.81
CA SER A 343 7.88 10.84 -3.06
C SER A 343 7.72 10.64 -1.54
N LEU A 344 6.76 9.82 -1.13
CA LEU A 344 6.56 9.48 0.29
C LEU A 344 7.67 8.56 0.82
N VAL A 345 8.12 7.60 0.02
CA VAL A 345 9.28 6.74 0.36
C VAL A 345 10.53 7.60 0.54
N TRP A 346 10.77 8.55 -0.35
CA TRP A 346 11.87 9.50 -0.24
C TRP A 346 11.77 10.34 1.04
N CYS A 347 10.58 10.89 1.36
CA CYS A 347 10.40 11.61 2.63
C CYS A 347 10.75 10.75 3.84
N ALA A 348 10.31 9.48 3.84
CA ALA A 348 10.54 8.57 4.95
C ALA A 348 12.02 8.17 5.10
N SER A 349 12.78 8.02 3.98
CA SER A 349 14.20 7.69 4.00
C SER A 349 15.07 8.82 4.61
N LEU A 350 14.56 10.04 4.68
CA LEU A 350 15.23 11.18 5.29
C LEU A 350 14.90 11.36 6.78
N MET A 351 14.16 10.42 7.39
CA MET A 351 13.79 10.54 8.81
C MET A 351 14.87 10.00 9.74
N PRO A 352 15.15 10.68 10.87
CA PRO A 352 16.09 10.24 11.89
C PRO A 352 15.49 9.11 12.71
N VAL A 353 15.41 7.91 12.13
CA VAL A 353 14.70 6.74 12.72
C VAL A 353 15.28 6.28 14.05
N ARG A 354 16.54 6.64 14.38
CA ARG A 354 17.17 6.36 15.69
C ARG A 354 16.45 7.04 16.86
N ALA A 355 15.68 8.09 16.59
CA ALA A 355 14.88 8.78 17.60
C ALA A 355 13.49 8.14 17.82
N LEU A 356 13.14 7.13 17.04
CA LEU A 356 11.89 6.38 17.23
C LEU A 356 12.01 5.41 18.39
N PRO A 357 10.88 5.05 19.05
CA PRO A 357 10.87 3.97 20.05
C PRO A 357 11.42 2.68 19.43
N PRO A 358 12.16 1.86 20.21
CA PRO A 358 12.78 0.65 19.68
C PRO A 358 11.77 -0.33 19.11
N ALA A 359 12.21 -1.10 18.11
CA ALA A 359 11.40 -2.13 17.47
C ALA A 359 10.90 -3.14 18.50
N SER A 360 9.60 -3.33 18.56
CA SER A 360 8.93 -4.21 19.53
C SER A 360 7.50 -4.52 19.04
N TRP A 361 6.85 -5.52 19.63
CA TRP A 361 5.46 -5.80 19.27
C TRP A 361 4.48 -4.64 19.57
N PRO A 362 4.65 -3.84 20.67
CA PRO A 362 3.77 -2.67 20.87
C PRO A 362 3.96 -1.59 19.81
N THR A 363 5.21 -1.35 19.37
CA THR A 363 5.47 -0.40 18.28
C THR A 363 4.92 -0.91 16.95
N ALA A 364 5.05 -2.21 16.64
CA ALA A 364 4.42 -2.82 15.48
C ALA A 364 2.89 -2.70 15.51
N LEU A 365 2.25 -2.96 16.66
CA LEU A 365 0.81 -2.75 16.84
C LEU A 365 0.43 -1.28 16.65
N GLY A 366 1.22 -0.36 17.21
CA GLY A 366 1.02 1.08 17.07
C GLY A 366 1.08 1.55 15.63
N LEU A 367 2.03 1.04 14.84
CA LEU A 367 2.17 1.35 13.41
C LEU A 367 0.88 1.07 12.63
N GLY A 368 0.15 0.01 12.93
CA GLY A 368 -1.12 -0.27 12.26
C GLY A 368 -2.24 0.72 12.61
N PHE A 369 -2.31 1.23 13.83
CA PHE A 369 -3.25 2.31 14.16
C PHE A 369 -2.84 3.63 13.50
N VAL A 370 -1.55 3.90 13.36
CA VAL A 370 -1.04 5.05 12.61
C VAL A 370 -1.37 4.89 11.12
N SER A 371 -1.24 3.68 10.58
CA SER A 371 -1.61 3.34 9.19
C SER A 371 -3.10 3.53 8.90
N ALA A 372 -3.96 3.49 9.90
CA ALA A 372 -5.39 3.79 9.73
C ALA A 372 -5.65 5.25 9.26
N VAL A 373 -4.73 6.15 9.59
CA VAL A 373 -4.87 7.59 9.27
C VAL A 373 -3.91 8.02 8.17
N PHE A 374 -2.74 7.38 8.12
CA PHE A 374 -1.68 7.68 7.16
C PHE A 374 -1.42 6.48 6.26
N ASP A 375 -0.98 6.74 5.03
CA ASP A 375 -0.65 5.69 4.07
C ASP A 375 0.38 4.70 4.65
N ASN A 376 0.20 3.42 4.33
CA ASN A 376 1.03 2.32 4.85
C ASN A 376 2.48 2.36 4.34
N ILE A 377 2.74 2.88 3.14
CA ILE A 377 4.05 2.85 2.48
C ILE A 377 5.13 3.62 3.25
N PRO A 378 4.94 4.90 3.62
CA PRO A 378 5.95 5.64 4.37
C PRO A 378 6.22 5.04 5.76
N LEU A 379 5.21 4.44 6.39
CA LEU A 379 5.38 3.77 7.70
C LEU A 379 6.21 2.49 7.56
N THR A 380 6.03 1.75 6.48
CA THR A 380 6.86 0.59 6.16
C THR A 380 8.30 1.01 5.92
N LYS A 381 8.56 2.10 5.17
CA LYS A 381 9.93 2.60 4.97
C LYS A 381 10.60 2.98 6.30
N LEU A 382 9.87 3.66 7.20
CA LEU A 382 10.40 3.97 8.53
C LEU A 382 10.77 2.70 9.33
N ALA A 383 9.93 1.66 9.30
CA ALA A 383 10.22 0.40 9.96
C ALA A 383 11.44 -0.30 9.35
N LEU A 384 11.59 -0.25 8.01
CA LEU A 384 12.73 -0.81 7.30
C LEU A 384 14.04 -0.08 7.64
N GLU A 385 14.02 1.25 7.71
CA GLU A 385 15.19 2.04 8.14
C GLU A 385 15.58 1.76 9.60
N GLN A 386 14.59 1.53 10.47
CA GLN A 386 14.85 1.25 11.88
C GLN A 386 15.37 -0.16 12.12
N SER A 387 14.94 -1.14 11.30
CA SER A 387 15.25 -2.57 11.47
C SER A 387 14.81 -3.20 12.80
N GLY A 388 15.12 -4.48 13.01
CA GLY A 388 14.87 -5.18 14.28
C GLY A 388 13.43 -5.61 14.53
N TYR A 389 12.55 -5.55 13.54
CA TYR A 389 11.16 -5.96 13.66
C TYR A 389 10.91 -7.45 13.34
N ASP A 390 9.80 -7.97 13.84
CA ASP A 390 9.15 -9.14 13.26
C ASP A 390 8.39 -8.70 12.00
N TRP A 391 8.97 -9.00 10.84
CA TRP A 391 8.47 -8.50 9.56
C TRP A 391 7.08 -9.02 9.19
N GLY A 392 6.71 -10.21 9.66
CA GLY A 392 5.35 -10.71 9.49
C GLY A 392 4.33 -9.87 10.26
N LEU A 393 4.65 -9.50 11.52
CA LEU A 393 3.78 -8.62 12.32
C LEU A 393 3.71 -7.22 11.73
N VAL A 394 4.84 -6.65 11.26
CA VAL A 394 4.83 -5.34 10.61
C VAL A 394 4.03 -5.36 9.31
N ALA A 395 4.25 -6.37 8.44
CA ALA A 395 3.53 -6.51 7.19
C ALA A 395 2.00 -6.55 7.41
N PHE A 396 1.55 -7.35 8.39
CA PHE A 396 0.13 -7.37 8.77
C PHE A 396 -0.32 -6.03 9.35
N SER A 397 0.43 -5.48 10.30
CA SER A 397 0.01 -4.25 11.00
C SER A 397 -0.15 -3.08 10.06
N VAL A 398 0.87 -2.79 9.24
CA VAL A 398 0.83 -1.63 8.34
C VAL A 398 -0.12 -1.87 7.17
N GLY A 399 -0.07 -3.06 6.55
CA GLY A 399 -0.91 -3.39 5.40
C GLY A 399 -2.40 -3.42 5.78
N PHE A 400 -2.76 -4.18 6.82
CA PHE A 400 -4.16 -4.30 7.24
C PHE A 400 -4.67 -3.05 7.96
N GLY A 401 -3.80 -2.36 8.73
CA GLY A 401 -4.16 -1.18 9.54
C GLY A 401 -4.86 -0.10 8.74
N GLY A 402 -4.42 0.15 7.52
CA GLY A 402 -5.05 1.08 6.59
C GLY A 402 -6.50 0.80 6.23
N SER A 403 -7.02 -0.39 6.57
CA SER A 403 -8.43 -0.74 6.35
C SER A 403 -9.40 -0.15 7.36
N MET A 404 -8.93 0.33 8.52
CA MET A 404 -9.78 0.80 9.60
C MET A 404 -10.55 2.08 9.25
N ILE A 405 -10.00 2.91 8.35
CA ILE A 405 -10.62 4.13 7.85
C ILE A 405 -10.57 4.09 6.32
N TRP A 406 -11.59 4.60 5.64
CA TRP A 406 -11.71 4.49 4.19
C TRP A 406 -10.56 5.13 3.40
N PHE A 407 -9.88 6.12 3.95
CA PHE A 407 -8.73 6.80 3.32
C PHE A 407 -7.36 6.34 3.86
N GLY A 408 -7.32 5.41 4.80
CA GLY A 408 -6.08 4.90 5.40
C GLY A 408 -5.27 3.99 4.46
N SER A 409 -5.85 3.54 3.35
CA SER A 409 -5.13 2.79 2.31
C SER A 409 -5.56 3.21 0.92
N SER A 410 -4.65 3.05 -0.03
CA SER A 410 -4.91 3.33 -1.44
C SER A 410 -6.08 2.49 -2.00
N ALA A 411 -6.27 1.25 -1.51
CA ALA A 411 -7.41 0.39 -1.85
C ALA A 411 -8.74 0.99 -1.39
N GLY A 412 -8.79 1.52 -0.15
CA GLY A 412 -9.97 2.18 0.40
C GLY A 412 -10.33 3.45 -0.37
N VAL A 413 -9.33 4.28 -0.70
CA VAL A 413 -9.53 5.48 -1.52
C VAL A 413 -10.04 5.13 -2.92
N ALA A 414 -9.46 4.10 -3.57
CA ALA A 414 -9.87 3.69 -4.90
C ALA A 414 -11.34 3.23 -4.94
N ILE A 415 -11.71 2.29 -4.06
CA ILE A 415 -13.06 1.72 -4.03
C ILE A 415 -14.13 2.74 -3.62
N SER A 416 -13.76 3.74 -2.81
CA SER A 416 -14.69 4.80 -2.39
C SER A 416 -15.17 5.69 -3.54
N LYS A 417 -14.51 5.65 -4.70
CA LYS A 417 -14.98 6.33 -5.93
C LYS A 417 -16.25 5.68 -6.46
N ASP A 418 -16.32 4.36 -6.36
CA ASP A 418 -17.46 3.56 -6.79
C ASP A 418 -18.56 3.45 -5.72
N PHE A 419 -18.20 3.64 -4.45
CA PHE A 419 -19.09 3.60 -3.29
C PHE A 419 -18.99 4.89 -2.48
N PRO A 420 -19.59 6.01 -2.96
CA PRO A 420 -19.46 7.33 -2.32
C PRO A 420 -19.91 7.37 -0.86
N GLU A 421 -20.87 6.51 -0.47
CA GLU A 421 -21.36 6.41 0.90
C GLU A 421 -20.26 5.97 1.89
N ALA A 422 -19.24 5.24 1.41
CA ALA A 422 -18.10 4.82 2.20
C ALA A 422 -17.18 5.99 2.59
N ARG A 423 -17.25 7.14 1.90
CA ARG A 423 -16.46 8.35 2.22
C ARG A 423 -16.92 9.05 3.51
N HIS A 424 -18.08 8.70 4.04
CA HIS A 424 -18.52 9.22 5.34
C HIS A 424 -17.78 8.51 6.48
N THR A 425 -16.69 9.11 6.96
CA THR A 425 -15.78 8.50 7.94
C THR A 425 -16.49 7.95 9.17
N LEU A 426 -17.45 8.70 9.76
CA LEU A 426 -18.20 8.22 10.94
C LEU A 426 -19.06 7.01 10.61
N ARG A 427 -19.68 6.98 9.43
CA ARG A 427 -20.48 5.84 8.98
C ARG A 427 -19.60 4.63 8.70
N TYR A 428 -18.46 4.84 8.03
CA TYR A 428 -17.47 3.80 7.77
C TYR A 428 -16.97 3.16 9.08
N LEU A 429 -16.61 3.97 10.08
CA LEU A 429 -16.17 3.50 11.39
C LEU A 429 -17.30 2.76 12.13
N LYS A 430 -18.53 3.30 12.10
CA LYS A 430 -19.69 2.70 12.78
C LYS A 430 -20.11 1.36 12.17
N GLU A 431 -20.16 1.24 10.86
CA GLU A 431 -20.54 0.01 10.17
C GLU A 431 -19.34 -0.95 10.00
N GLY A 432 -18.12 -0.42 9.85
CA GLY A 432 -16.87 -1.15 9.67
C GLY A 432 -16.10 -1.45 10.97
N TRP A 433 -16.69 -1.22 12.17
CA TRP A 433 -16.02 -1.50 13.45
C TRP A 433 -15.42 -2.92 13.57
N PRO A 434 -15.96 -3.97 12.89
CA PRO A 434 -15.36 -5.29 12.94
C PRO A 434 -13.94 -5.34 12.36
N VAL A 435 -13.56 -4.37 11.52
CA VAL A 435 -12.20 -4.26 10.97
C VAL A 435 -11.21 -3.94 12.08
N VAL A 436 -11.54 -3.01 12.98
CA VAL A 436 -10.69 -2.68 14.14
C VAL A 436 -10.58 -3.88 15.08
N LEU A 437 -11.69 -4.56 15.35
CA LEU A 437 -11.69 -5.79 16.15
C LEU A 437 -10.81 -6.86 15.50
N ALA A 438 -10.96 -7.07 14.19
CA ALA A 438 -10.19 -8.04 13.43
C ALA A 438 -8.69 -7.74 13.48
N TYR A 439 -8.30 -6.47 13.37
CA TYR A 439 -6.91 -6.05 13.50
C TYR A 439 -6.32 -6.48 14.85
N VAL A 440 -6.98 -6.11 15.94
CA VAL A 440 -6.47 -6.41 17.30
C VAL A 440 -6.43 -7.91 17.56
N VAL A 441 -7.53 -8.62 17.26
CA VAL A 441 -7.61 -10.08 17.50
C VAL A 441 -6.60 -10.83 16.64
N ALA A 442 -6.49 -10.50 15.36
CA ALA A 442 -5.56 -11.16 14.46
C ALA A 442 -4.09 -10.90 14.82
N PHE A 443 -3.75 -9.66 15.19
CA PHE A 443 -2.41 -9.31 15.67
C PHE A 443 -2.02 -10.14 16.88
N PHE A 444 -2.87 -10.15 17.92
CA PHE A 444 -2.58 -10.93 19.12
C PHE A 444 -2.63 -12.45 18.89
N THR A 445 -3.47 -12.94 17.99
CA THR A 445 -3.45 -14.35 17.61
C THR A 445 -2.10 -14.72 17.00
N MET A 446 -1.59 -13.93 16.07
CA MET A 446 -0.27 -14.17 15.48
C MET A 446 0.84 -14.05 16.52
N LEU A 447 0.79 -13.02 17.37
CA LEU A 447 1.79 -12.81 18.43
C LEU A 447 1.83 -13.98 19.43
N LEU A 448 0.67 -14.50 19.82
CA LEU A 448 0.58 -15.62 20.78
C LEU A 448 0.96 -16.97 20.17
N THR A 449 0.68 -17.18 18.87
CA THR A 449 0.95 -18.44 18.18
C THR A 449 2.38 -18.55 17.65
N LEU A 450 2.91 -17.46 17.07
CA LEU A 450 4.23 -17.45 16.44
C LEU A 450 5.30 -16.74 17.29
N GLN A 451 4.89 -16.09 18.38
CA GLN A 451 5.72 -15.26 19.25
C GLN A 451 6.41 -14.11 18.49
N TRP A 452 6.91 -13.11 19.23
CA TRP A 452 7.72 -12.04 18.67
C TRP A 452 9.08 -12.61 18.24
N SER A 453 9.37 -12.56 16.97
CA SER A 453 10.59 -13.12 16.37
C SER A 453 11.16 -12.13 15.35
N PRO A 454 11.97 -11.16 15.79
CA PRO A 454 12.63 -10.23 14.88
C PRO A 454 13.60 -10.98 13.98
N GLN A 455 13.61 -10.62 12.68
CA GLN A 455 14.49 -11.20 11.69
C GLN A 455 15.39 -10.10 11.10
N ALA A 456 16.70 -10.39 10.98
CA ALA A 456 17.63 -9.54 10.27
C ALA A 456 17.29 -9.50 8.76
N LYS A 457 17.55 -8.37 8.14
CA LYS A 457 17.53 -8.25 6.67
C LYS A 457 18.75 -8.98 6.10
N ARG A 458 18.70 -9.30 4.80
CA ARG A 458 19.78 -10.08 4.13
C ARG A 458 21.13 -9.39 4.26
N ASP A 459 21.18 -8.09 4.08
CA ASP A 459 22.42 -7.31 4.09
C ASP A 459 23.01 -7.20 5.50
N GLU A 460 22.17 -7.28 6.54
CA GLU A 460 22.60 -7.36 7.95
C GLU A 460 23.14 -8.75 8.33
N ALA A 461 22.75 -9.79 7.59
CA ALA A 461 23.13 -11.18 7.85
C ALA A 461 24.41 -11.64 7.11
N ALA A 462 25.05 -10.78 6.30
CA ALA A 462 26.26 -11.11 5.57
C ALA A 462 27.43 -11.38 6.54
N PRO A 463 28.28 -12.43 6.30
CA PRO A 463 29.38 -12.75 7.18
C PRO A 463 30.46 -11.66 7.13
N GLY A 464 30.52 -10.83 8.16
CA GLY A 464 31.51 -9.73 8.28
C GLY A 464 31.06 -8.59 9.21
N VAL A 465 29.80 -8.48 9.53
CA VAL A 465 29.30 -7.50 10.51
C VAL A 465 29.34 -8.14 11.89
N PRO A 466 30.11 -7.59 12.85
CA PRO A 466 30.14 -8.15 14.22
C PRO A 466 28.76 -8.05 14.86
N ALA A 467 28.28 -9.17 15.40
CA ALA A 467 27.00 -9.28 16.13
C ALA A 467 26.89 -8.36 17.38
N ALA A 468 27.89 -7.54 17.63
CA ALA A 468 27.95 -6.57 18.72
C ALA A 468 27.17 -5.27 18.46
N GLN A 469 26.82 -4.96 17.21
CA GLN A 469 26.04 -3.73 16.88
C GLN A 469 24.53 -3.94 16.85
N ALA A 470 24.07 -5.17 17.00
CA ALA A 470 22.62 -5.49 17.06
C ALA A 470 22.05 -5.46 18.49
N ARG A 471 22.81 -5.03 19.52
CA ARG A 471 22.41 -5.07 20.93
C ARG A 471 22.73 -3.79 21.72
N GLU A 472 23.00 -2.68 21.07
CA GLU A 472 23.09 -1.38 21.76
C GLU A 472 22.03 -0.38 21.28
#